data_f70a88ac08e8ca97de5d93d2b0039e56
#
_entry.id   f70a88ac08e8ca97de5d93d2b0039e56
#
_cell.length_a   1.000
_cell.length_b   1.000
_cell.length_c   1.000
_cell.angle_alpha   90.00
_cell.angle_beta   90.00
_cell.angle_gamma   90.00
#
_symmetry.space_group_name_H-M   'P 1'
#
loop_
_entity.id
_entity.type
_entity.pdbx_description
1 polymer ?
#
loop_
_entity_poly.entity_id
_entity_poly.type
_entity_poly.pdbx_seq_one_letter_code
_entity_poly.pdbx_strand_id
1 'polypeptide(L)'
;MKNTDFENPLEDEAECTLELQDNEWKFEYCDHDRQIARAIVFDDSGFFYFVRAVRDDDFGKSTLIETSGGGVEQNEDLTKAVAREVQEELGIVVDIVCKIGVVSDYYNLIHRHNINNYFLCKVTSFGEKHLTKDEIECFHLSTLKMTFEEAVKEYEKCSNSKLGKLIANRELPILHRAKQIMDSIISC
;
A
#
# COMPACT_ATOMS: atom_id res chain seq x y z
N MET A 1 -6.58 -40.45 -18.85
CA MET A 1 -6.53 -39.00 -18.71
C MET A 1 -6.12 -38.72 -17.27
N LYS A 2 -4.88 -38.32 -17.02
CA LYS A 2 -4.40 -37.95 -15.70
C LYS A 2 -4.62 -36.45 -15.57
N ASN A 3 -5.49 -36.03 -14.64
CA ASN A 3 -5.55 -34.65 -14.17
C ASN A 3 -4.21 -34.35 -13.45
N THR A 4 -3.42 -33.49 -14.04
CA THR A 4 -2.33 -32.86 -13.34
C THR A 4 -2.93 -31.64 -12.62
N ASP A 5 -3.26 -31.82 -11.35
CA ASP A 5 -3.51 -30.71 -10.46
C ASP A 5 -2.20 -29.89 -10.39
N PHE A 6 -2.21 -28.71 -10.97
CA PHE A 6 -1.16 -27.73 -10.75
C PHE A 6 -1.32 -27.25 -9.31
N GLU A 7 -0.53 -27.80 -8.40
CA GLU A 7 -0.32 -27.23 -7.08
C GLU A 7 0.21 -25.80 -7.27
N ASN A 8 -0.52 -24.83 -6.78
CA ASN A 8 -0.12 -23.42 -6.78
C ASN A 8 1.00 -23.26 -5.75
N PRO A 9 2.26 -22.98 -6.15
CA PRO A 9 3.41 -22.93 -5.22
C PRO A 9 3.33 -21.80 -4.18
N LEU A 10 2.26 -20.99 -4.19
CA LEU A 10 2.07 -19.85 -3.28
C LEU A 10 1.14 -20.14 -2.09
N GLU A 11 0.58 -21.37 -1.98
CA GLU A 11 -0.36 -21.71 -0.90
C GLU A 11 0.28 -21.96 0.48
N ASP A 12 1.62 -22.04 0.59
CA ASP A 12 2.30 -22.45 1.84
C ASP A 12 3.07 -21.32 2.57
N GLU A 13 3.04 -20.07 2.07
CA GLU A 13 3.66 -18.95 2.76
C GLU A 13 2.61 -18.15 3.55
N ALA A 14 2.64 -18.26 4.88
CA ALA A 14 1.74 -17.55 5.77
C ALA A 14 1.66 -16.04 5.45
N GLU A 15 0.43 -15.49 5.35
CA GLU A 15 0.20 -14.05 5.20
C GLU A 15 0.95 -13.27 6.30
N CYS A 16 1.61 -12.19 5.91
CA CYS A 16 2.25 -11.28 6.85
C CYS A 16 1.19 -10.56 7.68
N THR A 17 1.18 -10.77 8.99
CA THR A 17 0.27 -10.07 9.90
C THR A 17 1.08 -9.23 10.86
N LEU A 18 0.84 -7.92 10.89
CA LEU A 18 1.53 -6.97 11.78
C LEU A 18 0.48 -6.15 12.57
N GLU A 19 0.77 -5.95 13.86
CA GLU A 19 0.04 -5.02 14.72
C GLU A 19 0.99 -3.91 15.17
N LEU A 20 0.70 -2.68 14.77
CA LEU A 20 1.54 -1.51 15.01
C LEU A 20 0.84 -0.51 15.92
N GLN A 21 1.52 -0.09 16.97
CA GLN A 21 1.05 0.96 17.88
C GLN A 21 1.59 2.32 17.43
N ASP A 22 0.77 3.35 17.54
CA ASP A 22 1.22 4.73 17.40
C ASP A 22 1.92 5.18 18.69
N ASN A 23 3.25 5.29 18.63
CA ASN A 23 4.08 5.78 19.73
C ASN A 23 4.48 7.26 19.55
N GLU A 24 3.99 7.93 18.51
CA GLU A 24 4.32 9.33 18.20
C GLU A 24 3.33 10.32 18.83
N TRP A 25 2.07 9.89 19.02
CA TRP A 25 1.01 10.64 19.67
C TRP A 25 0.36 9.83 20.78
N LYS A 26 -0.13 10.55 21.79
CA LYS A 26 -0.81 9.91 22.93
C LYS A 26 -2.13 9.29 22.46
N PHE A 27 -2.37 8.04 22.85
CA PHE A 27 -3.67 7.41 22.68
C PHE A 27 -4.68 8.03 23.64
N GLU A 28 -5.85 8.41 23.16
CA GLU A 28 -6.98 8.87 23.93
C GLU A 28 -8.18 7.93 23.76
N TYR A 29 -8.62 7.72 22.53
CA TYR A 29 -9.67 6.78 22.14
C TYR A 29 -9.54 6.46 20.65
N CYS A 30 -10.34 5.51 20.18
CA CYS A 30 -10.50 5.20 18.75
C CYS A 30 -11.98 5.30 18.40
N ASP A 31 -12.29 6.01 17.31
CA ASP A 31 -13.67 6.20 16.86
C ASP A 31 -14.25 4.95 16.22
N HIS A 32 -13.47 4.34 15.29
CA HIS A 32 -13.90 3.16 14.55
C HIS A 32 -12.74 2.51 13.81
N ASP A 33 -12.92 1.26 13.45
CA ASP A 33 -12.04 0.53 12.56
C ASP A 33 -12.34 0.88 11.11
N ARG A 34 -11.28 1.12 10.31
CA ARG A 34 -11.39 1.39 8.89
C ARG A 34 -10.70 0.31 8.09
N GLN A 35 -11.45 -0.40 7.24
CA GLN A 35 -10.88 -1.31 6.26
C GLN A 35 -10.27 -0.53 5.09
N ILE A 36 -9.03 -0.87 4.77
CA ILE A 36 -8.26 -0.24 3.69
C ILE A 36 -7.71 -1.35 2.79
N ALA A 37 -7.79 -1.16 1.47
CA ALA A 37 -7.14 -1.98 0.48
C ALA A 37 -5.94 -1.21 -0.10
N ARG A 38 -4.74 -1.84 -0.10
CA ARG A 38 -3.49 -1.23 -0.57
C ARG A 38 -2.75 -2.12 -1.55
N ALA A 39 -2.05 -1.51 -2.48
CA ALA A 39 -1.31 -2.20 -3.53
C ALA A 39 0.19 -1.92 -3.47
N ILE A 40 0.99 -2.97 -3.50
CA ILE A 40 2.37 -2.90 -3.99
C ILE A 40 2.31 -3.19 -5.49
N VAL A 41 2.45 -2.14 -6.29
CA VAL A 41 2.33 -2.20 -7.77
C VAL A 41 3.71 -2.29 -8.39
N PHE A 42 3.93 -3.25 -9.29
CA PHE A 42 5.19 -3.43 -10.01
C PHE A 42 4.98 -3.71 -11.51
N ASP A 43 6.01 -3.41 -12.33
CA ASP A 43 6.02 -3.71 -13.77
C ASP A 43 7.01 -4.83 -14.12
N ASP A 44 6.96 -5.29 -15.38
CA ASP A 44 7.85 -6.33 -15.92
C ASP A 44 9.34 -5.95 -15.90
N SER A 45 9.66 -4.67 -15.77
CA SER A 45 11.04 -4.17 -15.64
C SER A 45 11.53 -4.15 -14.18
N GLY A 46 10.69 -4.56 -13.22
CA GLY A 46 11.01 -4.59 -11.79
C GLY A 46 10.92 -3.24 -11.08
N PHE A 47 10.34 -2.22 -11.71
CA PHE A 47 10.02 -0.97 -11.04
C PHE A 47 8.73 -1.07 -10.24
N PHE A 48 8.69 -0.32 -9.13
CA PHE A 48 7.53 -0.15 -8.28
C PHE A 48 6.88 1.22 -8.48
N TYR A 49 5.56 1.30 -8.26
CA TYR A 49 4.78 2.52 -8.41
C TYR A 49 4.17 2.91 -7.08
N PHE A 50 4.36 4.17 -6.70
CA PHE A 50 3.89 4.74 -5.45
C PHE A 50 3.18 6.07 -5.70
N VAL A 51 2.50 6.53 -4.67
CA VAL A 51 1.92 7.86 -4.58
C VAL A 51 2.86 8.76 -3.78
N ARG A 52 3.15 9.96 -4.30
CA ARG A 52 3.74 11.04 -3.50
C ARG A 52 2.61 11.94 -3.03
N ALA A 53 2.50 12.15 -1.73
CA ALA A 53 1.57 13.09 -1.11
C ALA A 53 2.35 14.29 -0.54
N VAL A 54 1.97 15.51 -0.94
CA VAL A 54 2.45 16.77 -0.32
C VAL A 54 1.31 17.31 0.53
N ARG A 55 1.47 17.29 1.84
CA ARG A 55 0.40 17.52 2.83
C ARG A 55 0.67 18.75 3.68
N ASP A 56 -0.41 19.40 4.09
CA ASP A 56 -0.43 20.42 5.14
C ASP A 56 -1.75 20.26 5.91
N ASP A 57 -1.76 19.33 6.86
CA ASP A 57 -2.94 18.89 7.60
C ASP A 57 -2.63 18.78 9.12
N ASP A 58 -3.50 18.11 9.89
CA ASP A 58 -3.35 17.95 11.35
C ASP A 58 -2.00 17.34 11.75
N PHE A 59 -1.37 16.55 10.89
CA PHE A 59 -0.02 16.01 11.10
C PHE A 59 1.10 17.01 10.76
N GLY A 60 0.75 18.20 10.24
CA GLY A 60 1.67 19.23 9.80
C GLY A 60 2.12 19.07 8.35
N LYS A 61 3.09 19.92 7.96
CA LYS A 61 3.63 19.90 6.59
C LYS A 61 4.58 18.74 6.37
N SER A 62 4.32 17.95 5.34
CA SER A 62 5.18 16.84 4.97
C SER A 62 5.07 16.50 3.49
N THR A 63 6.12 15.88 2.96
CA THR A 63 6.11 15.20 1.66
C THR A 63 6.44 13.75 1.91
N LEU A 64 5.52 12.86 1.57
CA LEU A 64 5.58 11.45 1.90
C LEU A 64 5.44 10.59 0.65
N ILE A 65 5.99 9.40 0.71
CA ILE A 65 5.72 8.30 -0.22
C ILE A 65 4.74 7.34 0.45
N GLU A 66 3.73 6.91 -0.28
CA GLU A 66 2.74 5.93 0.20
C GLU A 66 2.45 4.91 -0.90
N THR A 67 2.02 3.72 -0.51
CA THR A 67 1.40 2.77 -1.44
C THR A 67 0.04 3.28 -1.87
N SER A 68 -0.34 3.01 -3.13
CA SER A 68 -1.69 3.31 -3.62
C SER A 68 -2.72 2.51 -2.82
N GLY A 69 -3.82 3.16 -2.45
CA GLY A 69 -4.91 2.51 -1.75
C GLY A 69 -5.73 3.44 -0.89
N GLY A 70 -6.93 2.99 -0.58
CA GLY A 70 -7.91 3.75 0.20
C GLY A 70 -8.97 2.89 0.86
N GLY A 71 -10.02 3.54 1.32
CA GLY A 71 -11.11 2.89 2.04
C GLY A 71 -11.89 1.92 1.17
N VAL A 72 -12.23 0.79 1.75
CA VAL A 72 -13.13 -0.18 1.14
C VAL A 72 -14.57 0.35 1.25
N GLU A 73 -15.29 0.44 0.14
CA GLU A 73 -16.67 0.90 0.10
C GLU A 73 -17.63 -0.16 0.67
N GLN A 74 -18.86 0.28 0.99
CA GLN A 74 -19.86 -0.63 1.53
C GLN A 74 -20.20 -1.73 0.52
N ASN A 75 -20.07 -2.99 0.93
CA ASN A 75 -20.28 -4.18 0.10
C ASN A 75 -19.28 -4.35 -1.07
N GLU A 76 -18.14 -3.65 -1.03
CA GLU A 76 -17.05 -3.81 -1.98
C GLU A 76 -16.09 -4.94 -1.54
N ASP A 77 -15.69 -5.79 -2.47
CA ASP A 77 -14.63 -6.78 -2.22
C ASP A 77 -13.26 -6.10 -2.17
N LEU A 78 -12.36 -6.58 -1.30
CA LEU A 78 -11.00 -6.05 -1.15
C LEU A 78 -10.22 -6.01 -2.47
N THR A 79 -10.39 -7.02 -3.32
CA THR A 79 -9.73 -7.10 -4.63
C THR A 79 -10.26 -6.06 -5.62
N LYS A 80 -11.56 -5.74 -5.54
CA LYS A 80 -12.14 -4.65 -6.34
C LYS A 80 -11.70 -3.29 -5.83
N ALA A 81 -11.71 -3.11 -4.51
CA ALA A 81 -11.25 -1.87 -3.89
C ALA A 81 -9.81 -1.55 -4.28
N VAL A 82 -8.87 -2.49 -4.15
CA VAL A 82 -7.48 -2.26 -4.50
C VAL A 82 -7.29 -1.93 -5.98
N ALA A 83 -7.99 -2.61 -6.89
CA ALA A 83 -7.91 -2.33 -8.33
C ALA A 83 -8.47 -0.95 -8.68
N ARG A 84 -9.59 -0.55 -8.06
CA ARG A 84 -10.20 0.78 -8.20
C ARG A 84 -9.25 1.88 -7.74
N GLU A 85 -8.70 1.76 -6.53
CA GLU A 85 -7.76 2.75 -5.96
C GLU A 85 -6.49 2.91 -6.80
N VAL A 86 -5.91 1.80 -7.28
CA VAL A 86 -4.74 1.85 -8.17
C VAL A 86 -5.06 2.59 -9.47
N GLN A 87 -6.23 2.35 -10.05
CA GLN A 87 -6.65 3.03 -11.26
C GLN A 87 -6.90 4.52 -11.01
N GLU A 88 -7.58 4.88 -9.91
CA GLU A 88 -7.90 6.25 -9.56
C GLU A 88 -6.64 7.08 -9.27
N GLU A 89 -5.76 6.60 -8.41
CA GLU A 89 -4.58 7.35 -7.95
C GLU A 89 -3.39 7.29 -8.93
N LEU A 90 -3.13 6.14 -9.54
CA LEU A 90 -1.96 5.93 -10.40
C LEU A 90 -2.29 5.96 -11.89
N GLY A 91 -3.55 5.76 -12.28
CA GLY A 91 -3.95 5.58 -13.67
C GLY A 91 -3.44 4.25 -14.22
N ILE A 92 -3.32 3.22 -13.41
CA ILE A 92 -2.76 1.92 -13.78
C ILE A 92 -3.83 0.84 -13.63
N VAL A 93 -3.96 0.01 -14.67
CA VAL A 93 -4.74 -1.24 -14.59
C VAL A 93 -3.81 -2.35 -14.19
N VAL A 94 -4.23 -3.18 -13.24
CA VAL A 94 -3.39 -4.23 -12.66
C VAL A 94 -4.07 -5.59 -12.66
N ASP A 95 -3.24 -6.64 -12.71
CA ASP A 95 -3.60 -7.99 -12.28
C ASP A 95 -3.16 -8.18 -10.83
N ILE A 96 -4.04 -8.70 -9.98
CA ILE A 96 -3.72 -9.04 -8.59
C ILE A 96 -3.01 -10.39 -8.58
N VAL A 97 -1.75 -10.39 -8.15
CA VAL A 97 -0.92 -11.60 -8.09
C VAL A 97 -1.26 -12.42 -6.86
N CYS A 98 -1.24 -11.78 -5.68
CA CYS A 98 -1.59 -12.42 -4.41
C CYS A 98 -1.86 -11.37 -3.32
N LYS A 99 -2.43 -11.81 -2.21
CA LYS A 99 -2.45 -11.05 -0.96
C LYS A 99 -1.11 -11.20 -0.25
N ILE A 100 -0.51 -10.08 0.18
CA ILE A 100 0.77 -10.06 0.89
C ILE A 100 0.55 -10.25 2.39
N GLY A 101 -0.47 -9.56 2.94
CA GLY A 101 -0.76 -9.60 4.36
C GLY A 101 -1.70 -8.51 4.84
N VAL A 102 -1.78 -8.38 6.17
CA VAL A 102 -2.60 -7.40 6.86
C VAL A 102 -1.76 -6.64 7.86
N VAL A 103 -1.87 -5.32 7.85
CA VAL A 103 -1.26 -4.46 8.88
C VAL A 103 -2.35 -3.68 9.60
N SER A 104 -2.47 -3.92 10.90
CA SER A 104 -3.29 -3.15 11.82
C SER A 104 -2.45 -2.01 12.38
N ASP A 105 -2.85 -0.75 12.19
CA ASP A 105 -2.12 0.41 12.68
C ASP A 105 -3.03 1.52 13.23
N TYR A 106 -2.52 2.26 14.20
CA TYR A 106 -3.21 3.37 14.85
C TYR A 106 -2.63 4.71 14.43
N TYR A 107 -3.53 5.70 14.28
CA TYR A 107 -3.23 7.12 14.11
C TYR A 107 -3.92 7.89 15.24
N ASN A 108 -3.27 7.95 16.40
CA ASN A 108 -3.83 8.46 17.65
C ASN A 108 -4.25 9.93 17.55
N LEU A 109 -3.50 10.74 16.76
CA LEU A 109 -3.81 12.15 16.58
C LEU A 109 -5.22 12.39 15.98
N ILE A 110 -5.68 11.49 15.15
CA ILE A 110 -6.98 11.56 14.47
C ILE A 110 -7.93 10.45 14.90
N HIS A 111 -7.66 9.81 16.04
CA HIS A 111 -8.49 8.78 16.66
C HIS A 111 -8.88 7.62 15.75
N ARG A 112 -7.98 7.23 14.82
CA ARG A 112 -8.24 6.25 13.78
C ARG A 112 -7.45 4.97 13.99
N HIS A 113 -8.13 3.84 13.78
CA HIS A 113 -7.54 2.52 13.62
C HIS A 113 -7.78 2.03 12.19
N ASN A 114 -6.72 1.58 11.52
CA ASN A 114 -6.81 1.07 10.16
C ASN A 114 -6.44 -0.40 10.12
N ILE A 115 -7.18 -1.16 9.32
CA ILE A 115 -6.89 -2.55 8.97
C ILE A 115 -6.52 -2.54 7.49
N ASN A 116 -5.21 -2.48 7.20
CA ASN A 116 -4.69 -2.35 5.85
C ASN A 116 -4.46 -3.74 5.24
N ASN A 117 -5.20 -4.06 4.19
CA ASN A 117 -5.07 -5.31 3.43
C ASN A 117 -4.19 -5.04 2.21
N TYR A 118 -3.01 -5.67 2.17
CA TYR A 118 -2.01 -5.46 1.11
C TYR A 118 -2.04 -6.54 0.05
N PHE A 119 -1.98 -6.10 -1.20
CA PHE A 119 -1.94 -6.97 -2.38
C PHE A 119 -0.71 -6.67 -3.23
N LEU A 120 -0.10 -7.70 -3.79
CA LEU A 120 0.90 -7.58 -4.84
C LEU A 120 0.17 -7.51 -6.18
N CYS A 121 0.42 -6.44 -6.94
CA CYS A 121 -0.30 -6.10 -8.15
C CYS A 121 0.68 -5.87 -9.31
N LYS A 122 0.48 -6.56 -10.41
CA LYS A 122 1.30 -6.42 -11.62
C LYS A 122 0.62 -5.47 -12.62
N VAL A 123 1.38 -4.52 -13.16
CA VAL A 123 0.91 -3.59 -14.20
C VAL A 123 0.53 -4.36 -15.47
N THR A 124 -0.67 -4.12 -15.98
CA THR A 124 -1.14 -4.63 -17.28
C THR A 124 -1.24 -3.54 -18.34
N SER A 125 -1.73 -2.36 -17.96
CA SER A 125 -1.80 -1.21 -18.85
C SER A 125 -1.85 0.11 -18.07
N PHE A 126 -1.64 1.21 -18.79
CA PHE A 126 -1.75 2.57 -18.27
C PHE A 126 -2.99 3.25 -18.85
N GLY A 127 -3.71 3.98 -18.01
CA GLY A 127 -4.91 4.74 -18.34
C GLY A 127 -4.92 6.12 -17.71
N GLU A 128 -6.08 6.73 -17.61
CA GLU A 128 -6.27 8.03 -16.98
C GLU A 128 -6.45 7.87 -15.47
N LYS A 129 -5.99 8.89 -14.71
CA LYS A 129 -6.22 9.01 -13.27
C LYS A 129 -7.57 9.67 -13.02
N HIS A 130 -8.18 9.30 -11.91
CA HIS A 130 -9.46 9.86 -11.47
C HIS A 130 -9.35 10.36 -10.02
N LEU A 131 -8.40 11.28 -9.79
CA LEU A 131 -8.16 11.85 -8.46
C LEU A 131 -9.38 12.65 -7.99
N THR A 132 -9.70 12.51 -6.72
CA THR A 132 -10.67 13.33 -6.02
C THR A 132 -10.17 14.77 -5.87
N LYS A 133 -11.08 15.69 -5.54
CA LYS A 133 -10.72 17.09 -5.32
C LYS A 133 -9.69 17.25 -4.19
N ASP A 134 -9.85 16.51 -3.10
CA ASP A 134 -8.95 16.56 -1.96
C ASP A 134 -7.55 16.02 -2.30
N GLU A 135 -7.45 14.95 -3.11
CA GLU A 135 -6.19 14.40 -3.59
C GLU A 135 -5.43 15.37 -4.49
N ILE A 136 -6.16 16.20 -5.27
CA ILE A 136 -5.55 17.22 -6.12
C ILE A 136 -5.16 18.45 -5.31
N GLU A 137 -6.08 19.01 -4.53
CA GLU A 137 -5.94 20.33 -3.91
C GLU A 137 -5.28 20.29 -2.53
N CYS A 138 -5.50 19.22 -1.74
CA CYS A 138 -4.99 19.10 -0.38
C CYS A 138 -3.74 18.21 -0.28
N PHE A 139 -3.69 17.12 -1.05
CA PHE A 139 -2.58 16.16 -1.00
C PHE A 139 -1.63 16.26 -2.18
N HIS A 140 -1.99 17.00 -3.23
CA HIS A 140 -1.17 17.18 -4.44
C HIS A 140 -0.55 15.86 -4.93
N LEU A 141 -1.40 14.81 -5.05
CA LEU A 141 -0.94 13.47 -5.35
C LEU A 141 -0.23 13.41 -6.71
N SER A 142 0.89 12.72 -6.74
CA SER A 142 1.64 12.44 -7.97
C SER A 142 2.20 11.02 -7.94
N THR A 143 2.39 10.43 -9.13
CA THR A 143 2.96 9.10 -9.25
C THR A 143 4.49 9.14 -9.18
N LEU A 144 5.07 8.20 -8.42
CA LEU A 144 6.49 7.91 -8.42
C LEU A 144 6.71 6.52 -9.03
N LYS A 145 7.71 6.40 -9.90
CA LYS A 145 8.23 5.13 -10.39
C LYS A 145 9.65 4.98 -9.87
N MET A 146 9.92 3.91 -9.13
CA MET A 146 11.17 3.71 -8.39
C MET A 146 11.63 2.26 -8.47
N THR A 147 12.95 2.04 -8.31
CA THR A 147 13.48 0.72 -7.96
C THR A 147 13.13 0.40 -6.50
N PHE A 148 13.31 -0.87 -6.12
CA PHE A 148 13.12 -1.30 -4.73
C PHE A 148 14.01 -0.51 -3.78
N GLU A 149 15.31 -0.36 -4.11
CA GLU A 149 16.29 0.33 -3.28
C GLU A 149 16.02 1.83 -3.13
N GLU A 150 15.51 2.47 -4.18
CA GLU A 150 15.09 3.87 -4.14
C GLU A 150 13.87 4.05 -3.23
N ALA A 151 12.89 3.15 -3.32
CA ALA A 151 11.70 3.18 -2.47
C ALA A 151 12.05 2.99 -0.99
N VAL A 152 12.90 2.01 -0.66
CA VAL A 152 13.38 1.79 0.72
C VAL A 152 14.04 3.07 1.27
N LYS A 153 14.96 3.68 0.51
CA LYS A 153 15.63 4.93 0.93
C LYS A 153 14.66 6.09 1.13
N GLU A 154 13.62 6.18 0.29
CA GLU A 154 12.64 7.27 0.42
C GLU A 154 11.75 7.07 1.66
N TYR A 155 11.33 5.84 1.98
CA TYR A 155 10.64 5.55 3.25
C TYR A 155 11.52 5.83 4.48
N GLU A 156 12.80 5.43 4.45
CA GLU A 156 13.77 5.71 5.52
C GLU A 156 13.92 7.23 5.73
N LYS A 157 13.99 8.00 4.65
CA LYS A 157 14.07 9.47 4.70
C LYS A 157 12.78 10.09 5.26
N CYS A 158 11.60 9.60 4.86
CA CYS A 158 10.32 10.06 5.38
C CYS A 158 10.19 9.79 6.88
N SER A 159 10.82 8.75 7.42
CA SER A 159 10.78 8.37 8.83
C SER A 159 11.38 9.41 9.80
N ASN A 160 11.99 10.47 9.29
CA ASN A 160 12.44 11.62 10.09
C ASN A 160 11.29 12.49 10.63
N SER A 161 10.07 12.36 10.10
CA SER A 161 8.87 12.98 10.65
C SER A 161 8.03 11.95 11.41
N LYS A 162 7.20 12.40 12.36
CA LYS A 162 6.33 11.52 13.13
C LYS A 162 5.40 10.69 12.24
N LEU A 163 4.66 11.35 11.35
CA LEU A 163 3.76 10.68 10.41
C LEU A 163 4.54 9.76 9.46
N GLY A 164 5.65 10.23 8.90
CA GLY A 164 6.49 9.44 8.01
C GLY A 164 7.06 8.19 8.69
N LYS A 165 7.34 8.24 10.00
CA LYS A 165 7.77 7.09 10.78
C LYS A 165 6.66 6.03 10.92
N LEU A 166 5.40 6.46 11.18
CA LEU A 166 4.28 5.53 11.19
C LEU A 166 4.10 4.85 9.83
N ILE A 167 4.16 5.64 8.75
CA ILE A 167 4.04 5.14 7.38
C ILE A 167 5.19 4.18 7.07
N ALA A 168 6.44 4.54 7.33
CA ALA A 168 7.59 3.68 7.06
C ALA A 168 7.53 2.36 7.85
N ASN A 169 7.13 2.41 9.12
CA ASN A 169 6.97 1.20 9.94
C ASN A 169 5.93 0.23 9.36
N ARG A 170 4.89 0.75 8.72
CA ARG A 170 3.85 -0.04 8.06
C ARG A 170 4.31 -0.55 6.70
N GLU A 171 4.89 0.32 5.87
CA GLU A 171 5.12 0.04 4.46
C GLU A 171 6.39 -0.80 4.21
N LEU A 172 7.48 -0.54 4.95
CA LEU A 172 8.77 -1.22 4.70
C LEU A 172 8.70 -2.74 4.85
N PRO A 173 8.11 -3.32 5.91
CA PRO A 173 8.00 -4.78 6.03
C PRO A 173 7.21 -5.40 4.87
N ILE A 174 6.14 -4.74 4.44
CA ILE A 174 5.29 -5.19 3.33
C ILE A 174 6.03 -5.09 1.99
N LEU A 175 6.75 -4.01 1.76
CA LEU A 175 7.56 -3.83 0.54
C LEU A 175 8.67 -4.89 0.44
N HIS A 176 9.35 -5.20 1.55
CA HIS A 176 10.34 -6.29 1.60
C HIS A 176 9.70 -7.64 1.31
N ARG A 177 8.53 -7.92 1.89
CA ARG A 177 7.81 -9.16 1.62
C ARG A 177 7.35 -9.27 0.17
N ALA A 178 6.83 -8.19 -0.41
CA ALA A 178 6.46 -8.11 -1.82
C ALA A 178 7.65 -8.43 -2.74
N LYS A 179 8.85 -7.88 -2.43
CA LYS A 179 10.07 -8.15 -3.18
C LYS A 179 10.47 -9.62 -3.12
N GLN A 180 10.38 -10.26 -1.96
CA GLN A 180 10.66 -11.71 -1.81
C GLN A 180 9.70 -12.55 -2.67
N ILE A 181 8.40 -12.23 -2.64
CA ILE A 181 7.39 -12.93 -3.45
C ILE A 181 7.70 -12.75 -4.95
N MET A 182 7.98 -11.51 -5.38
CA MET A 182 8.37 -11.24 -6.77
C MET A 182 9.58 -12.07 -7.20
N ASP A 183 10.65 -12.11 -6.39
CA ASP A 183 11.88 -12.82 -6.72
C ASP A 183 11.65 -14.33 -6.82
N SER A 184 10.75 -14.90 -6.01
CA SER A 184 10.36 -16.31 -6.08
C SER A 184 9.62 -16.65 -7.38
N ILE A 185 8.72 -15.75 -7.83
CA ILE A 185 7.94 -15.95 -9.07
C ILE A 185 8.84 -15.86 -10.32
N ILE A 186 9.83 -14.93 -10.33
CA ILE A 186 10.71 -14.72 -11.49
C ILE A 186 11.75 -15.84 -11.60
N SER A 187 12.07 -16.52 -10.50
CA SER A 187 13.08 -17.58 -10.43
C SER A 187 12.55 -18.97 -10.83
N CYS A 188 11.22 -19.11 -11.00
CA CYS A 188 10.52 -20.33 -11.47
C CYS A 188 10.29 -20.30 -12.98
#